data_2e9ef4c3450c4cd999e06c8ae4e60a72
#
_entry.id   2e9ef4c3450c4cd999e06c8ae4e60a72
#
_cell.length_a   1.000
_cell.length_b   1.000
_cell.length_c   1.000
_cell.angle_alpha   90.00
_cell.angle_beta   90.00
_cell.angle_gamma   90.00
#
_symmetry.space_group_name_H-M   'P 1'
#
loop_
_entity.id
_entity.type
_entity.pdbx_description
1 polymer ?
#
loop_
_entity_poly.entity_id
_entity_poly.type
_entity_poly.pdbx_seq_one_letter_code
_entity_poly.pdbx_strand_id
1 'polypeptide(L)'
;MTEHVDVLIVGAGLSGIGAAHQLQRAFPQRKYTILEARDAIGGTWDLFRYPGVRSDSDMQTLGYRWRPWTGAKAIADGPSILQYVRDTATEAGIDRHIRFGLRVTRASWSSADARWTVEASQVASQDGGQPASEATSRADGADVASGASSAGEPGGAGAAATGGTLGTVTFTCNFLLVCTGYYRYDHGYQADLPGIENFGGRVVHPQQWPQDLDYAGQRVAVVGSGATAVTIVPAMAETAAHVTMVQRSPSYIISVPTTDPIDAKLRKRVGARRAYPVTRWKNVAVSTLIYQLSQRRPQMMRNWIRGMTVKQLPAGYDVDTHFKPVYGPWDQRLCLIPDGDLFRAIGEKKASVVTGKIATFTEHGIRMESGAEVEADIVVTATGLQLLALGGLQLTVDGQDISLPETMAYKATMLSGVPNFALTIGYTNASWTLKADLVSDFVVRLLQYMDRHNYAVCVPVNDDPGVTERPLLDFAAGYILRSMHEFPKSGSRTPWRLGMSYLNDVVMLRHGRIDDGVLRFSRRGAKVAREAEELVR
;
A
#
# COMPACT_ATOMS: atom_id res chain seq x y z
N MET A 1 22.62 -3.80 23.46
CA MET A 1 21.66 -4.52 24.36
C MET A 1 20.45 -4.91 23.52
N THR A 2 19.99 -6.14 23.61
CA THR A 2 18.80 -6.63 22.86
C THR A 2 17.54 -6.28 23.65
N GLU A 3 16.65 -5.48 23.08
CA GLU A 3 15.36 -5.12 23.68
C GLU A 3 14.34 -6.24 23.44
N HIS A 4 13.59 -6.64 24.48
CA HIS A 4 12.51 -7.64 24.37
C HIS A 4 11.14 -7.01 24.50
N VAL A 5 10.22 -7.37 23.58
CA VAL A 5 8.82 -7.02 23.61
C VAL A 5 7.94 -8.25 23.40
N ASP A 6 6.67 -8.20 23.85
CA ASP A 6 5.76 -9.32 23.62
C ASP A 6 5.32 -9.40 22.14
N VAL A 7 5.04 -8.24 21.53
CA VAL A 7 4.65 -8.15 20.13
C VAL A 7 5.49 -7.09 19.43
N LEU A 8 6.10 -7.44 18.31
CA LEU A 8 6.80 -6.50 17.46
C LEU A 8 5.96 -6.29 16.19
N ILE A 9 5.68 -5.02 15.87
CA ILE A 9 4.93 -4.61 14.68
C ILE A 9 5.92 -3.99 13.70
N VAL A 10 5.87 -4.37 12.43
CA VAL A 10 6.73 -3.81 11.39
C VAL A 10 5.89 -2.92 10.46
N GLY A 11 6.19 -1.61 10.48
CA GLY A 11 5.52 -0.58 9.68
C GLY A 11 4.53 0.28 10.47
N ALA A 12 4.71 1.62 10.42
CA ALA A 12 3.86 2.64 11.05
C ALA A 12 2.88 3.29 10.07
N GLY A 13 2.45 2.55 9.05
CA GLY A 13 1.35 2.92 8.18
C GLY A 13 -0.01 2.67 8.83
N LEU A 14 -1.08 2.88 8.06
CA LEU A 14 -2.46 2.70 8.51
C LEU A 14 -2.70 1.32 9.16
N SER A 15 -2.10 0.23 8.64
CA SER A 15 -2.26 -1.11 9.19
C SER A 15 -1.61 -1.27 10.56
N GLY A 16 -0.36 -0.80 10.72
CA GLY A 16 0.38 -0.94 11.99
C GLY A 16 -0.22 -0.10 13.11
N ILE A 17 -0.65 1.13 12.81
CA ILE A 17 -1.36 1.99 13.79
C ILE A 17 -2.68 1.35 14.22
N GLY A 18 -3.47 0.80 13.27
CA GLY A 18 -4.70 0.08 13.60
C GLY A 18 -4.46 -1.15 14.45
N ALA A 19 -3.43 -1.94 14.15
CA ALA A 19 -3.04 -3.13 14.90
C ALA A 19 -2.60 -2.77 16.33
N ALA A 20 -1.76 -1.76 16.47
CA ALA A 20 -1.30 -1.28 17.79
C ALA A 20 -2.47 -0.83 18.67
N HIS A 21 -3.44 -0.09 18.11
CA HIS A 21 -4.65 0.31 18.85
C HIS A 21 -5.43 -0.90 19.37
N GLN A 22 -5.67 -1.89 18.51
CA GLN A 22 -6.41 -3.09 18.91
C GLN A 22 -5.65 -3.91 19.96
N LEU A 23 -4.32 -3.98 19.82
CA LEU A 23 -3.45 -4.66 20.78
C LEU A 23 -3.47 -3.97 22.15
N GLN A 24 -3.28 -2.64 22.24
CA GLN A 24 -3.34 -1.87 23.47
C GLN A 24 -4.70 -2.03 24.18
N ARG A 25 -5.78 -1.99 23.40
CA ARG A 25 -7.14 -2.12 23.94
C ARG A 25 -7.38 -3.51 24.54
N ALA A 26 -6.87 -4.57 23.89
CA ALA A 26 -7.09 -5.95 24.33
C ALA A 26 -6.13 -6.37 25.44
N PHE A 27 -4.92 -5.82 25.46
CA PHE A 27 -3.82 -6.21 26.35
C PHE A 27 -3.08 -4.97 26.87
N PRO A 28 -3.66 -4.19 27.81
CA PRO A 28 -3.07 -2.93 28.29
C PRO A 28 -1.68 -3.09 28.92
N GLN A 29 -1.31 -4.30 29.42
CA GLN A 29 -0.06 -4.56 30.09
C GLN A 29 1.00 -5.21 29.17
N ARG A 30 0.63 -5.58 27.92
CA ARG A 30 1.53 -6.24 26.98
C ARG A 30 2.45 -5.21 26.31
N LYS A 31 3.74 -5.46 26.37
CA LYS A 31 4.74 -4.60 25.73
C LYS A 31 4.73 -4.81 24.22
N TYR A 32 4.72 -3.73 23.47
CA TYR A 32 4.89 -3.78 22.02
C TYR A 32 5.74 -2.61 21.54
N THR A 33 6.33 -2.77 20.37
CA THR A 33 7.09 -1.73 19.65
C THR A 33 6.73 -1.81 18.18
N ILE A 34 6.68 -0.66 17.52
CA ILE A 34 6.54 -0.54 16.06
C ILE A 34 7.89 -0.13 15.51
N LEU A 35 8.43 -0.86 14.54
CA LEU A 35 9.62 -0.47 13.78
C LEU A 35 9.19 0.10 12.43
N GLU A 36 9.62 1.33 12.14
CA GLU A 36 9.32 2.02 10.89
C GLU A 36 10.64 2.40 10.19
N ALA A 37 10.75 2.01 8.91
CA ALA A 37 11.96 2.29 8.11
C ALA A 37 12.13 3.77 7.77
N ARG A 38 11.04 4.51 7.68
CA ARG A 38 11.02 5.94 7.39
C ARG A 38 11.10 6.75 8.70
N ASP A 39 11.19 8.05 8.56
CA ASP A 39 11.23 9.02 9.68
C ASP A 39 9.84 9.55 10.08
N ALA A 40 8.78 9.05 9.43
CA ALA A 40 7.43 9.55 9.64
C ALA A 40 6.36 8.44 9.68
N ILE A 41 5.27 8.73 10.42
CA ILE A 41 4.03 7.95 10.40
C ILE A 41 3.30 8.19 9.08
N GLY A 42 2.69 7.14 8.51
CA GLY A 42 1.75 7.27 7.40
C GLY A 42 1.90 6.25 6.28
N GLY A 43 3.09 5.64 6.14
CA GLY A 43 3.36 4.65 5.10
C GLY A 43 3.10 5.21 3.70
N THR A 44 2.21 4.59 2.92
CA THR A 44 1.84 5.02 1.57
C THR A 44 1.38 6.49 1.50
N TRP A 45 0.66 6.98 2.52
CA TRP A 45 0.14 8.35 2.56
C TRP A 45 1.20 9.41 2.86
N ASP A 46 2.31 9.02 3.45
CA ASP A 46 3.48 9.88 3.62
C ASP A 46 4.44 9.78 2.42
N LEU A 47 4.48 8.62 1.74
CA LEU A 47 5.35 8.38 0.59
C LEU A 47 4.90 9.18 -0.65
N PHE A 48 3.61 9.11 -1.00
CA PHE A 48 3.09 9.72 -2.22
C PHE A 48 2.75 11.19 -2.01
N ARG A 49 3.42 12.06 -2.78
CA ARG A 49 3.31 13.52 -2.69
C ARG A 49 2.99 14.19 -4.03
N TYR A 50 2.65 13.40 -5.07
CA TYR A 50 2.31 13.93 -6.38
C TYR A 50 0.99 14.73 -6.35
N PRO A 51 0.80 15.70 -7.27
CA PRO A 51 -0.41 16.53 -7.34
C PRO A 51 -1.68 15.71 -7.39
N GLY A 52 -2.68 16.09 -6.59
CA GLY A 52 -3.97 15.45 -6.54
C GLY A 52 -4.01 14.08 -5.85
N VAL A 53 -2.91 13.62 -5.19
CA VAL A 53 -2.91 12.33 -4.48
C VAL A 53 -4.10 12.20 -3.55
N ARG A 54 -4.86 11.11 -3.69
CA ARG A 54 -6.13 10.87 -3.00
C ARG A 54 -6.44 9.39 -2.87
N SER A 55 -7.41 9.08 -2.01
CA SER A 55 -7.94 7.72 -1.92
C SER A 55 -8.74 7.36 -3.17
N ASP A 56 -8.65 6.10 -3.58
CA ASP A 56 -9.51 5.46 -4.58
C ASP A 56 -10.66 4.67 -3.93
N SER A 57 -10.88 4.87 -2.65
CA SER A 57 -12.01 4.33 -1.88
C SER A 57 -12.53 5.37 -0.90
N ASP A 58 -13.79 5.22 -0.48
CA ASP A 58 -14.42 6.17 0.43
C ASP A 58 -13.83 6.08 1.85
N MET A 59 -13.79 7.21 2.55
CA MET A 59 -13.23 7.32 3.89
C MET A 59 -14.06 6.62 4.97
N GLN A 60 -15.32 6.31 4.72
CA GLN A 60 -16.14 5.54 5.64
C GLN A 60 -15.69 4.08 5.70
N THR A 61 -15.12 3.56 4.60
CA THR A 61 -14.53 2.22 4.55
C THR A 61 -13.01 2.23 4.73
N LEU A 62 -12.30 3.29 4.32
CA LEU A 62 -10.86 3.44 4.52
C LEU A 62 -10.51 3.85 5.96
N GLY A 63 -11.34 4.65 6.64
CA GLY A 63 -11.15 4.96 8.05
C GLY A 63 -11.29 3.74 8.95
N TYR A 64 -10.71 3.79 10.15
CA TYR A 64 -10.84 2.73 11.13
C TYR A 64 -12.28 2.56 11.60
N ARG A 65 -12.72 1.35 11.85
CA ARG A 65 -14.06 1.08 12.38
C ARG A 65 -14.34 1.77 13.71
N TRP A 66 -13.34 1.90 14.55
CA TRP A 66 -13.41 2.46 15.90
C TRP A 66 -13.15 3.97 15.95
N ARG A 67 -12.54 4.56 14.91
CA ARG A 67 -12.29 6.00 14.78
C ARG A 67 -12.96 6.55 13.51
N PRO A 68 -14.19 7.08 13.65
CA PRO A 68 -14.95 7.59 12.50
C PRO A 68 -14.22 8.72 11.77
N TRP A 69 -14.28 8.68 10.44
CA TRP A 69 -13.92 9.82 9.62
C TRP A 69 -14.96 10.93 9.78
N THR A 70 -14.51 12.11 10.21
CA THR A 70 -15.39 13.27 10.45
C THR A 70 -15.36 14.30 9.33
N GLY A 71 -14.40 14.21 8.40
CA GLY A 71 -14.30 15.09 7.24
C GLY A 71 -15.52 14.99 6.32
N ALA A 72 -15.80 16.06 5.58
CA ALA A 72 -16.96 16.13 4.68
C ALA A 72 -16.76 15.31 3.40
N LYS A 73 -15.51 15.22 2.91
CA LYS A 73 -15.19 14.48 1.68
C LYS A 73 -15.22 12.97 1.94
N ALA A 74 -15.99 12.24 1.13
CA ALA A 74 -15.96 10.79 1.10
C ALA A 74 -14.68 10.29 0.40
N ILE A 75 -14.28 10.94 -0.70
CA ILE A 75 -12.97 10.73 -1.34
C ILE A 75 -12.03 11.82 -0.84
N ALA A 76 -11.14 11.46 0.08
CA ALA A 76 -10.23 12.40 0.71
C ALA A 76 -8.89 12.48 -0.02
N ASP A 77 -8.27 13.65 0.05
CA ASP A 77 -6.90 13.87 -0.42
C ASP A 77 -5.86 13.23 0.52
N GLY A 78 -4.68 12.96 -0.03
CA GLY A 78 -3.59 12.30 0.69
C GLY A 78 -3.19 13.01 1.99
N PRO A 79 -2.96 14.33 2.00
CA PRO A 79 -2.65 15.07 3.21
C PRO A 79 -3.69 14.91 4.31
N SER A 80 -4.99 14.95 3.99
CA SER A 80 -6.07 14.74 4.95
C SER A 80 -6.06 13.33 5.54
N ILE A 81 -5.74 12.31 4.72
CA ILE A 81 -5.63 10.92 5.18
C ILE A 81 -4.39 10.75 6.07
N LEU A 82 -3.26 11.31 5.64
CA LEU A 82 -2.03 11.30 6.44
C LEU A 82 -2.26 11.92 7.83
N GLN A 83 -2.91 13.08 7.87
CA GLN A 83 -3.24 13.75 9.13
C GLN A 83 -4.16 12.88 9.99
N TYR A 84 -5.17 12.24 9.39
CA TYR A 84 -6.05 11.31 10.11
C TYR A 84 -5.27 10.14 10.74
N VAL A 85 -4.27 9.57 10.06
CA VAL A 85 -3.44 8.50 10.61
C VAL A 85 -2.54 9.00 11.74
N ARG A 86 -1.92 10.17 11.58
CA ARG A 86 -1.07 10.83 12.58
C ARG A 86 -1.87 11.16 13.85
N ASP A 87 -3.02 11.82 13.71
CA ASP A 87 -3.92 12.14 14.82
C ASP A 87 -4.36 10.86 15.55
N THR A 88 -4.62 9.79 14.80
CA THR A 88 -4.99 8.50 15.39
C THR A 88 -3.88 7.95 16.27
N ALA A 89 -2.63 8.02 15.81
CA ALA A 89 -1.49 7.53 16.56
C ALA A 89 -1.27 8.36 17.84
N THR A 90 -1.33 9.68 17.73
CA THR A 90 -1.11 10.61 18.84
C THR A 90 -2.24 10.53 19.88
N GLU A 91 -3.52 10.58 19.46
CA GLU A 91 -4.67 10.47 20.36
C GLU A 91 -4.69 9.15 21.15
N ALA A 92 -4.22 8.06 20.53
CA ALA A 92 -4.12 6.76 21.19
C ALA A 92 -2.78 6.55 21.92
N GLY A 93 -1.84 7.50 21.87
CA GLY A 93 -0.51 7.40 22.45
C GLY A 93 0.37 6.29 21.85
N ILE A 94 0.09 5.93 20.60
CA ILE A 94 0.84 4.90 19.86
C ILE A 94 2.18 5.45 19.37
N ASP A 95 2.24 6.74 19.06
CA ASP A 95 3.42 7.46 18.56
C ASP A 95 4.67 7.23 19.41
N ARG A 96 4.52 7.19 20.73
CA ARG A 96 5.63 6.91 21.69
C ARG A 96 6.19 5.49 21.62
N HIS A 97 5.50 4.57 20.96
CA HIS A 97 5.92 3.17 20.77
C HIS A 97 6.55 2.93 19.40
N ILE A 98 6.73 3.97 18.59
CA ILE A 98 7.32 3.87 17.25
C ILE A 98 8.82 4.19 17.32
N ARG A 99 9.61 3.32 16.70
CA ARG A 99 11.03 3.52 16.47
C ARG A 99 11.23 3.78 14.97
N PHE A 100 11.55 5.01 14.62
CA PHE A 100 11.77 5.45 13.24
C PHE A 100 13.20 5.16 12.76
N GLY A 101 13.41 5.19 11.44
CA GLY A 101 14.71 4.99 10.80
C GLY A 101 15.24 3.56 10.96
N LEU A 102 14.37 2.58 11.23
CA LEU A 102 14.72 1.18 11.45
C LEU A 102 14.07 0.28 10.41
N ARG A 103 14.82 -0.12 9.39
CA ARG A 103 14.38 -1.10 8.39
C ARG A 103 14.63 -2.51 8.89
N VAL A 104 13.58 -3.26 9.13
CA VAL A 104 13.69 -4.68 9.48
C VAL A 104 14.16 -5.47 8.26
N THR A 105 15.27 -6.18 8.40
CA THR A 105 15.92 -6.91 7.31
C THR A 105 15.83 -8.42 7.48
N ARG A 106 15.89 -8.93 8.71
CA ARG A 106 15.82 -10.36 9.04
C ARG A 106 15.00 -10.59 10.29
N ALA A 107 14.25 -11.69 10.32
CA ALA A 107 13.62 -12.20 11.53
C ALA A 107 13.83 -13.72 11.61
N SER A 108 14.42 -14.18 12.71
CA SER A 108 14.80 -15.57 12.94
C SER A 108 14.01 -16.12 14.13
N TRP A 109 13.24 -17.18 13.90
CA TRP A 109 12.53 -17.92 14.94
C TRP A 109 13.39 -19.02 15.53
N SER A 110 13.38 -19.13 16.86
CA SER A 110 13.92 -20.26 17.60
C SER A 110 12.79 -21.03 18.28
N SER A 111 12.54 -22.25 17.86
CA SER A 111 11.55 -23.14 18.50
C SER A 111 11.96 -23.53 19.92
N ALA A 112 13.27 -23.62 20.21
CA ALA A 112 13.79 -23.89 21.54
C ALA A 112 13.43 -22.77 22.53
N ASP A 113 13.54 -21.51 22.09
CA ASP A 113 13.23 -20.32 22.90
C ASP A 113 11.78 -19.86 22.77
N ALA A 114 11.04 -20.39 21.81
CA ALA A 114 9.72 -19.93 21.40
C ALA A 114 9.69 -18.40 21.18
N ARG A 115 10.65 -17.90 20.36
CA ARG A 115 10.92 -16.47 20.23
C ARG A 115 11.48 -16.10 18.85
N TRP A 116 11.11 -14.93 18.39
CA TRP A 116 11.72 -14.24 17.25
C TRP A 116 12.93 -13.40 17.71
N THR A 117 14.00 -13.44 16.96
CA THR A 117 15.09 -12.45 16.95
C THR A 117 14.95 -11.63 15.67
N VAL A 118 14.81 -10.31 15.79
CA VAL A 118 14.54 -9.40 14.69
C VAL A 118 15.68 -8.41 14.55
N GLU A 119 16.30 -8.38 13.38
CA GLU A 119 17.39 -7.49 13.02
C GLU A 119 16.84 -6.33 12.17
N ALA A 120 17.19 -5.12 12.58
CA ALA A 120 16.83 -3.89 11.88
C ALA A 120 18.07 -3.05 11.58
N SER A 121 18.22 -2.65 10.35
CA SER A 121 19.27 -1.72 9.91
C SER A 121 18.81 -0.28 10.09
N GLN A 122 19.69 0.57 10.62
CA GLN A 122 19.45 2.01 10.64
C GLN A 122 19.50 2.57 9.21
N VAL A 123 18.51 3.36 8.86
CA VAL A 123 18.44 4.06 7.56
C VAL A 123 18.83 5.51 7.78
N ALA A 124 19.74 6.03 6.97
CA ALA A 124 20.08 7.44 7.01
C ALA A 124 18.84 8.29 6.67
N SER A 125 18.61 9.36 7.44
CA SER A 125 17.54 10.33 7.16
C SER A 125 17.73 10.91 5.76
N GLN A 126 16.70 10.90 4.93
CA GLN A 126 16.76 11.44 3.57
C GLN A 126 16.81 12.98 3.54
N ASP A 127 16.47 13.63 4.65
CA ASP A 127 16.64 15.07 4.83
C ASP A 127 17.98 15.31 5.56
N GLY A 128 18.88 16.09 4.96
CA GLY A 128 20.18 16.47 5.53
C GLY A 128 20.10 17.37 6.79
N GLY A 129 19.21 17.03 7.71
CA GLY A 129 19.08 17.61 9.04
C GLY A 129 19.93 16.83 10.04
N GLN A 130 20.91 17.49 10.65
CA GLN A 130 21.72 16.98 11.75
C GLN A 130 20.84 16.38 12.86
N PRO A 131 21.27 15.28 13.52
CA PRO A 131 20.60 14.79 14.71
C PRO A 131 20.65 15.89 15.78
N ALA A 132 19.50 16.15 16.41
CA ALA A 132 19.41 17.03 17.57
C ALA A 132 20.30 16.47 18.69
N SER A 133 21.51 16.98 18.80
CA SER A 133 22.36 16.81 19.98
C SER A 133 21.92 17.80 21.05
N GLU A 134 21.81 17.31 22.24
CA GLU A 134 21.52 18.00 23.49
C GLU A 134 22.16 19.40 23.57
N ALA A 135 21.33 20.38 23.85
CA ALA A 135 21.75 21.73 24.18
C ALA A 135 22.44 21.74 25.53
N THR A 136 23.76 21.88 25.54
CA THR A 136 24.48 22.49 26.65
C THR A 136 25.26 23.67 26.13
N SER A 137 24.92 24.81 26.72
CA SER A 137 25.48 26.11 26.53
C SER A 137 27.01 26.17 26.68
N ARG A 138 27.70 26.91 25.79
CA ARG A 138 28.62 27.99 26.18
C ARG A 138 29.13 28.74 24.95
N ALA A 139 29.20 30.05 25.15
CA ALA A 139 29.65 31.05 24.21
C ALA A 139 31.20 31.04 24.05
N ASP A 140 31.61 31.58 22.94
CA ASP A 140 32.67 32.55 22.67
C ASP A 140 33.62 32.19 21.52
N GLY A 141 33.78 33.20 20.63
CA GLY A 141 35.08 33.58 20.04
C GLY A 141 35.35 33.22 18.59
N ALA A 142 35.03 34.18 17.73
CA ALA A 142 35.85 34.79 16.64
C ALA A 142 36.86 33.94 15.82
N ASP A 143 36.82 34.08 14.55
CA ASP A 143 37.67 34.67 13.50
C ASP A 143 38.01 33.78 12.28
N VAL A 144 37.60 34.32 11.16
CA VAL A 144 38.23 34.60 9.83
C VAL A 144 39.25 33.60 9.24
N ALA A 145 39.00 33.16 8.02
CA ALA A 145 39.71 33.42 6.77
C ALA A 145 39.59 32.31 5.71
N SER A 146 38.99 32.64 4.61
CA SER A 146 39.45 32.66 3.21
C SER A 146 40.38 31.56 2.69
N GLY A 147 40.01 31.00 1.54
CA GLY A 147 40.94 30.28 0.68
C GLY A 147 40.29 29.56 -0.49
N ALA A 148 40.55 30.06 -1.68
CA ALA A 148 39.95 29.80 -2.97
C ALA A 148 40.29 28.46 -3.67
N SER A 149 39.41 28.08 -4.56
CA SER A 149 39.56 27.51 -5.93
C SER A 149 40.41 26.28 -6.19
N SER A 150 39.79 25.27 -6.82
CA SER A 150 40.21 24.88 -8.20
C SER A 150 39.23 23.91 -8.82
N ALA A 151 39.00 24.14 -10.13
CA ALA A 151 38.12 23.37 -11.01
C ALA A 151 38.73 22.01 -11.40
N GLY A 152 37.87 21.06 -11.71
CA GLY A 152 38.21 19.79 -12.37
C GLY A 152 36.97 19.09 -12.89
N GLU A 153 36.91 18.91 -14.20
CA GLU A 153 35.84 18.45 -15.04
C GLU A 153 35.51 16.93 -14.96
N PRO A 154 34.56 16.43 -15.78
CA PRO A 154 33.55 15.45 -15.35
C PRO A 154 33.85 14.01 -15.83
N GLY A 155 33.37 13.07 -15.09
CA GLY A 155 33.38 11.65 -15.49
C GLY A 155 32.15 10.95 -14.93
N GLY A 156 31.31 10.48 -15.86
CA GLY A 156 30.04 9.84 -15.56
C GLY A 156 30.16 8.48 -14.87
N ALA A 157 29.10 8.12 -14.27
CA ALA A 157 28.46 6.80 -14.16
C ALA A 157 27.50 6.85 -12.97
N GLY A 158 26.25 6.46 -13.22
CA GLY A 158 25.18 6.44 -12.21
C GLY A 158 25.56 5.61 -10.99
N ALA A 159 25.81 6.30 -9.89
CA ALA A 159 25.91 5.69 -8.58
C ALA A 159 24.49 5.53 -8.03
N ALA A 160 24.00 4.31 -7.96
CA ALA A 160 22.91 3.95 -7.08
C ALA A 160 23.27 4.47 -5.68
N ALA A 161 22.41 5.30 -5.10
CA ALA A 161 22.57 5.80 -3.74
C ALA A 161 22.52 4.61 -2.77
N THR A 162 23.68 4.05 -2.48
CA THR A 162 23.90 3.14 -1.34
C THR A 162 23.82 3.98 -0.07
N GLY A 163 22.60 4.09 0.50
CA GLY A 163 22.43 4.61 1.84
C GLY A 163 23.28 3.76 2.80
N GLY A 164 24.33 4.34 3.35
CA GLY A 164 25.23 3.67 4.28
C GLY A 164 24.44 3.14 5.49
N THR A 165 24.57 1.85 5.77
CA THR A 165 23.98 1.21 6.93
C THR A 165 24.75 1.66 8.17
N LEU A 166 24.13 2.50 9.01
CA LEU A 166 24.78 3.13 10.16
C LEU A 166 24.92 2.18 11.37
N GLY A 167 24.29 1.02 11.37
CA GLY A 167 24.35 0.02 12.45
C GLY A 167 23.16 -0.94 12.38
N THR A 168 23.32 -2.10 13.01
CA THR A 168 22.23 -3.07 13.17
C THR A 168 21.75 -3.06 14.61
N VAL A 169 20.45 -2.96 14.82
CA VAL A 169 19.79 -3.06 16.12
C VAL A 169 19.01 -4.37 16.16
N THR A 170 19.11 -5.08 17.29
CA THR A 170 18.45 -6.37 17.47
C THR A 170 17.35 -6.28 18.53
N PHE A 171 16.17 -6.79 18.18
CA PHE A 171 15.02 -6.96 19.08
C PHE A 171 14.69 -8.44 19.24
N THR A 172 14.00 -8.78 20.33
CA THR A 172 13.35 -10.09 20.44
C THR A 172 11.87 -9.91 20.75
N CYS A 173 11.03 -10.82 20.21
CA CYS A 173 9.60 -10.78 20.50
C CYS A 173 8.97 -12.19 20.52
N ASN A 174 7.81 -12.30 21.20
CA ASN A 174 7.07 -13.56 21.23
C ASN A 174 6.16 -13.71 19.99
N PHE A 175 5.72 -12.59 19.41
CA PHE A 175 4.88 -12.57 18.21
C PHE A 175 5.32 -11.46 17.25
N LEU A 176 5.42 -11.77 15.96
CA LEU A 176 5.81 -10.82 14.91
C LEU A 176 4.60 -10.50 14.01
N LEU A 177 4.24 -9.21 13.93
CA LEU A 177 3.14 -8.73 13.09
C LEU A 177 3.66 -7.78 12.01
N VAL A 178 3.60 -8.21 10.75
CA VAL A 178 4.13 -7.46 9.62
C VAL A 178 3.02 -6.64 8.95
N CYS A 179 3.17 -5.31 9.00
CA CYS A 179 2.25 -4.30 8.48
C CYS A 179 2.92 -3.38 7.43
N THR A 180 3.88 -3.90 6.67
CA THR A 180 4.70 -3.16 5.70
C THR A 180 3.94 -2.73 4.43
N GLY A 181 2.68 -3.18 4.26
CA GLY A 181 2.01 -3.08 2.97
C GLY A 181 2.64 -4.04 1.95
N TYR A 182 2.47 -3.74 0.66
CA TYR A 182 3.03 -4.57 -0.41
C TYR A 182 3.75 -3.75 -1.50
N TYR A 183 3.86 -2.43 -1.37
CA TYR A 183 4.61 -1.62 -2.33
C TYR A 183 6.09 -1.55 -1.97
N ARG A 184 6.93 -1.60 -3.00
CA ARG A 184 8.33 -1.22 -2.90
C ARG A 184 8.43 0.31 -2.75
N TYR A 185 9.15 0.79 -1.74
CA TYR A 185 9.24 2.23 -1.44
C TYR A 185 10.48 2.89 -2.05
N ASP A 186 11.50 2.13 -2.36
CA ASP A 186 12.78 2.64 -2.87
C ASP A 186 12.63 3.26 -4.26
N HIS A 187 11.81 2.62 -5.13
CA HIS A 187 11.54 3.07 -6.49
C HIS A 187 10.23 2.50 -7.02
N GLY A 188 9.62 3.21 -7.97
CA GLY A 188 8.49 2.72 -8.74
C GLY A 188 8.91 1.83 -9.89
N TYR A 189 7.94 1.31 -10.63
CA TYR A 189 8.22 0.51 -11.81
C TYR A 189 8.69 1.42 -12.96
N GLN A 190 9.93 1.20 -13.37
CA GLN A 190 10.48 1.83 -14.56
C GLN A 190 10.14 0.95 -15.77
N ALA A 191 9.19 1.43 -16.58
CA ALA A 191 8.86 0.77 -17.84
C ALA A 191 10.01 1.00 -18.84
N ASP A 192 10.24 0.00 -19.68
CA ASP A 192 11.08 0.19 -20.86
C ASP A 192 10.32 1.10 -21.84
N LEU A 193 10.78 2.33 -21.96
CA LEU A 193 10.19 3.36 -22.79
C LEU A 193 11.21 3.75 -23.87
N PRO A 194 11.01 3.36 -25.14
CA PRO A 194 12.01 3.53 -26.19
C PRO A 194 12.43 4.98 -26.39
N GLY A 195 13.74 5.26 -26.27
CA GLY A 195 14.32 6.57 -26.52
C GLY A 195 14.05 7.63 -25.44
N ILE A 196 13.65 7.23 -24.22
CA ILE A 196 13.36 8.19 -23.13
C ILE A 196 14.57 9.05 -22.78
N GLU A 197 15.77 8.53 -23.01
CA GLU A 197 17.04 9.23 -22.84
C GLU A 197 17.24 10.39 -23.82
N ASN A 198 16.50 10.41 -24.95
CA ASN A 198 16.56 11.48 -25.94
C ASN A 198 15.66 12.68 -25.58
N PHE A 199 14.80 12.53 -24.56
CA PHE A 199 13.89 13.60 -24.16
C PHE A 199 14.65 14.74 -23.48
N GLY A 200 14.55 15.94 -24.06
CA GLY A 200 15.27 17.13 -23.57
C GLY A 200 14.67 17.79 -22.32
N GLY A 201 13.42 17.41 -21.96
CA GLY A 201 12.73 17.93 -20.80
C GLY A 201 12.94 17.11 -19.53
N ARG A 202 12.18 17.41 -18.48
CA ARG A 202 12.26 16.71 -17.19
C ARG A 202 11.40 15.45 -17.18
N VAL A 203 11.98 14.31 -16.82
CA VAL A 203 11.26 13.04 -16.60
C VAL A 203 11.07 12.82 -15.11
N VAL A 204 9.83 12.54 -14.68
CA VAL A 204 9.46 12.39 -13.26
C VAL A 204 8.66 11.12 -13.05
N HIS A 205 9.01 10.34 -12.01
CA HIS A 205 8.19 9.23 -11.55
C HIS A 205 7.31 9.67 -10.36
N PRO A 206 5.98 9.41 -10.34
CA PRO A 206 5.07 9.89 -9.30
C PRO A 206 5.43 9.48 -7.88
N GLN A 207 6.06 8.32 -7.69
CA GLN A 207 6.47 7.84 -6.37
C GLN A 207 7.61 8.66 -5.77
N GLN A 208 8.42 9.29 -6.61
CA GLN A 208 9.56 10.12 -6.23
C GLN A 208 9.33 11.55 -6.71
N TRP A 209 8.19 12.12 -6.35
CA TRP A 209 7.78 13.45 -6.82
C TRP A 209 8.71 14.53 -6.28
N PRO A 210 9.40 15.31 -7.14
CA PRO A 210 10.24 16.41 -6.71
C PRO A 210 9.38 17.56 -6.16
N GLN A 211 9.73 18.06 -4.98
CA GLN A 211 8.97 19.14 -4.34
C GLN A 211 9.15 20.49 -5.06
N ASP A 212 10.24 20.64 -5.80
CA ASP A 212 10.64 21.83 -6.55
C ASP A 212 10.13 21.84 -8.00
N LEU A 213 9.33 20.85 -8.42
CA LEU A 213 8.85 20.75 -9.78
C LEU A 213 7.81 21.84 -10.07
N ASP A 214 8.23 22.88 -10.81
CA ASP A 214 7.31 23.85 -11.39
C ASP A 214 6.84 23.37 -12.77
N TYR A 215 5.52 23.24 -12.91
CA TYR A 215 4.85 22.83 -14.15
C TYR A 215 3.82 23.87 -14.61
N ALA A 216 3.77 25.06 -13.97
CA ALA A 216 2.86 26.12 -14.35
C ALA A 216 3.17 26.60 -15.79
N GLY A 217 2.15 26.64 -16.62
CA GLY A 217 2.28 27.03 -18.03
C GLY A 217 3.07 26.06 -18.91
N GLN A 218 3.44 24.87 -18.41
CA GLN A 218 4.19 23.84 -19.14
C GLN A 218 3.23 22.83 -19.81
N ARG A 219 3.68 22.21 -20.89
CA ARG A 219 3.01 21.04 -21.50
C ARG A 219 3.48 19.79 -20.81
N VAL A 220 2.54 18.99 -20.30
CA VAL A 220 2.86 17.79 -19.53
C VAL A 220 2.31 16.56 -20.24
N ALA A 221 3.16 15.56 -20.47
CA ALA A 221 2.72 14.23 -20.91
C ALA A 221 2.74 13.26 -19.72
N VAL A 222 1.57 12.67 -19.39
CA VAL A 222 1.45 11.66 -18.32
C VAL A 222 1.31 10.29 -18.97
N VAL A 223 2.36 9.47 -18.88
CA VAL A 223 2.41 8.13 -19.47
C VAL A 223 1.79 7.12 -18.52
N GLY A 224 0.58 6.66 -18.84
CA GLY A 224 -0.19 5.70 -18.05
C GLY A 224 -1.69 5.98 -18.07
N SER A 225 -2.49 4.99 -17.61
CA SER A 225 -3.96 5.09 -17.52
C SER A 225 -4.52 4.58 -16.19
N GLY A 226 -3.65 4.27 -15.22
CA GLY A 226 -4.03 3.77 -13.91
C GLY A 226 -4.46 4.87 -12.94
N ALA A 227 -4.75 4.49 -11.69
CA ALA A 227 -5.22 5.40 -10.63
C ALA A 227 -4.33 6.65 -10.46
N THR A 228 -3.01 6.49 -10.58
CA THR A 228 -2.05 7.60 -10.49
C THR A 228 -2.23 8.59 -11.65
N ALA A 229 -2.30 8.10 -12.90
CA ALA A 229 -2.46 8.96 -14.07
C ALA A 229 -3.78 9.75 -14.03
N VAL A 230 -4.91 9.06 -13.76
CA VAL A 230 -6.24 9.72 -13.70
C VAL A 230 -6.38 10.70 -12.52
N THR A 231 -5.45 10.65 -11.57
CA THR A 231 -5.36 11.58 -10.45
C THR A 231 -4.49 12.79 -10.78
N ILE A 232 -3.31 12.55 -11.38
CA ILE A 232 -2.34 13.60 -11.72
C ILE A 232 -2.87 14.51 -12.83
N VAL A 233 -3.48 13.93 -13.88
CA VAL A 233 -3.92 14.68 -15.06
C VAL A 233 -4.86 15.86 -14.71
N PRO A 234 -5.98 15.66 -14.00
CA PRO A 234 -6.84 16.80 -13.65
C PRO A 234 -6.18 17.78 -12.67
N ALA A 235 -5.33 17.30 -11.75
CA ALA A 235 -4.66 18.15 -10.79
C ALA A 235 -3.61 19.07 -11.43
N MET A 236 -2.81 18.55 -12.37
CA MET A 236 -1.83 19.36 -13.10
C MET A 236 -2.50 20.29 -14.12
N ALA A 237 -3.63 19.87 -14.70
CA ALA A 237 -4.39 20.67 -15.67
C ALA A 237 -4.99 21.98 -15.09
N GLU A 238 -4.93 22.17 -13.78
CA GLU A 238 -5.34 23.43 -13.14
C GLU A 238 -4.36 24.57 -13.45
N THR A 239 -3.05 24.27 -13.58
CA THR A 239 -1.99 25.28 -13.73
C THR A 239 -1.08 25.05 -14.94
N ALA A 240 -0.95 23.82 -15.43
CA ALA A 240 -0.21 23.52 -16.65
C ALA A 240 -0.87 24.17 -17.89
N ALA A 241 -0.08 24.45 -18.93
CA ALA A 241 -0.62 24.92 -20.21
C ALA A 241 -1.54 23.86 -20.84
N HIS A 242 -1.13 22.60 -20.82
CA HIS A 242 -1.91 21.46 -21.28
C HIS A 242 -1.36 20.16 -20.69
N VAL A 243 -2.25 19.19 -20.39
CA VAL A 243 -1.85 17.87 -19.92
C VAL A 243 -2.36 16.79 -20.87
N THR A 244 -1.45 16.00 -21.43
CA THR A 244 -1.81 14.87 -22.32
C THR A 244 -1.61 13.55 -21.58
N MET A 245 -2.69 12.80 -21.37
CA MET A 245 -2.62 11.42 -20.90
C MET A 245 -2.26 10.49 -22.05
N VAL A 246 -1.07 9.90 -22.02
CA VAL A 246 -0.59 8.95 -23.04
C VAL A 246 -0.77 7.54 -22.50
N GLN A 247 -1.63 6.75 -23.11
CA GLN A 247 -1.95 5.40 -22.63
C GLN A 247 -1.80 4.35 -23.74
N ARG A 248 -1.24 3.21 -23.40
CA ARG A 248 -1.15 2.07 -24.35
C ARG A 248 -2.52 1.44 -24.59
N SER A 249 -3.34 1.36 -23.56
CA SER A 249 -4.70 0.82 -23.58
C SER A 249 -5.56 1.52 -22.54
N PRO A 250 -6.87 1.65 -22.78
CA PRO A 250 -7.80 2.27 -21.84
C PRO A 250 -7.91 1.52 -20.49
N SER A 251 -8.30 2.26 -19.45
CA SER A 251 -8.73 1.71 -18.16
C SER A 251 -10.20 2.06 -17.89
N TYR A 252 -10.88 1.25 -17.04
CA TYR A 252 -12.20 1.62 -16.56
C TYR A 252 -12.10 2.78 -15.58
N ILE A 253 -12.85 3.85 -15.84
CA ILE A 253 -12.91 5.05 -15.01
C ILE A 253 -14.37 5.32 -14.65
N ILE A 254 -14.64 5.48 -13.35
CA ILE A 254 -15.98 5.80 -12.85
C ILE A 254 -15.93 7.11 -12.06
N SER A 255 -16.81 8.03 -12.41
CA SER A 255 -17.05 9.24 -11.63
C SER A 255 -17.91 8.93 -10.41
N VAL A 256 -17.45 9.37 -9.25
CA VAL A 256 -18.17 9.24 -7.98
C VAL A 256 -18.28 10.61 -7.31
N PRO A 257 -19.34 10.88 -6.53
CA PRO A 257 -19.45 12.14 -5.80
C PRO A 257 -18.32 12.27 -4.77
N THR A 258 -17.70 13.44 -4.67
CA THR A 258 -16.73 13.77 -3.60
C THR A 258 -17.36 13.67 -2.22
N THR A 259 -18.65 14.04 -2.09
CA THR A 259 -19.41 13.91 -0.84
C THR A 259 -20.52 12.90 -1.00
N ASP A 260 -20.71 12.04 -0.01
CA ASP A 260 -21.82 11.07 0.02
C ASP A 260 -23.13 11.79 0.48
N PRO A 261 -24.14 11.95 -0.41
CA PRO A 261 -25.37 12.68 -0.07
C PRO A 261 -26.18 12.01 1.05
N ILE A 262 -26.10 10.68 1.15
CA ILE A 262 -26.81 9.90 2.17
C ILE A 262 -26.12 10.12 3.53
N ASP A 263 -24.78 10.04 3.54
CA ASP A 263 -23.98 10.34 4.74
C ASP A 263 -24.24 11.78 5.22
N ALA A 264 -24.22 12.75 4.33
CA ALA A 264 -24.47 14.15 4.67
C ALA A 264 -25.86 14.37 5.32
N LYS A 265 -26.90 13.73 4.78
CA LYS A 265 -28.25 13.77 5.36
C LYS A 265 -28.33 13.07 6.72
N LEU A 266 -27.67 11.93 6.85
CA LEU A 266 -27.67 11.15 8.07
C LEU A 266 -26.90 11.87 9.19
N ARG A 267 -25.73 12.46 8.87
CA ARG A 267 -24.93 13.27 9.80
C ARG A 267 -25.72 14.45 10.37
N LYS A 268 -26.51 15.13 9.53
CA LYS A 268 -27.38 16.23 9.98
C LYS A 268 -28.46 15.77 10.99
N ARG A 269 -28.93 14.51 10.88
CA ARG A 269 -30.02 14.00 11.74
C ARG A 269 -29.52 13.36 13.04
N VAL A 270 -28.45 12.56 12.98
CA VAL A 270 -28.01 11.73 14.11
C VAL A 270 -26.56 11.99 14.56
N GLY A 271 -25.88 12.94 13.93
CA GLY A 271 -24.47 13.26 14.18
C GLY A 271 -23.49 12.29 13.50
N ALA A 272 -22.25 12.74 13.30
CA ALA A 272 -21.23 12.00 12.52
C ALA A 272 -20.91 10.62 13.11
N ARG A 273 -20.80 10.50 14.44
CA ARG A 273 -20.48 9.23 15.11
C ARG A 273 -21.50 8.12 14.87
N ARG A 274 -22.82 8.47 14.90
CA ARG A 274 -23.90 7.50 14.68
C ARG A 274 -24.14 7.23 13.19
N ALA A 275 -23.92 8.22 12.34
CA ALA A 275 -24.01 8.09 10.89
C ALA A 275 -22.94 7.13 10.32
N TYR A 276 -21.72 7.19 10.85
CA TYR A 276 -20.56 6.47 10.32
C TYR A 276 -20.77 4.96 10.15
N PRO A 277 -21.19 4.17 11.14
CA PRO A 277 -21.36 2.73 10.95
C PRO A 277 -22.44 2.40 9.91
N VAL A 278 -23.51 3.19 9.83
CA VAL A 278 -24.59 2.99 8.85
C VAL A 278 -24.06 3.23 7.44
N THR A 279 -23.36 4.35 7.24
CA THR A 279 -22.77 4.68 5.93
C THR A 279 -21.69 3.68 5.55
N ARG A 280 -20.84 3.27 6.50
CA ARG A 280 -19.81 2.24 6.26
C ARG A 280 -20.42 0.94 5.74
N TRP A 281 -21.46 0.40 6.40
CA TRP A 281 -22.12 -0.82 5.96
C TRP A 281 -22.85 -0.65 4.63
N LYS A 282 -23.49 0.50 4.40
CA LYS A 282 -24.07 0.84 3.09
C LYS A 282 -22.98 0.80 2.00
N ASN A 283 -21.83 1.43 2.22
CA ASN A 283 -20.76 1.48 1.23
C ASN A 283 -20.15 0.10 0.98
N VAL A 284 -19.96 -0.72 2.04
CA VAL A 284 -19.57 -2.13 1.90
C VAL A 284 -20.57 -2.91 1.06
N ALA A 285 -21.87 -2.76 1.33
CA ALA A 285 -22.91 -3.47 0.58
C ALA A 285 -22.95 -3.04 -0.89
N VAL A 286 -22.88 -1.74 -1.17
CA VAL A 286 -22.89 -1.18 -2.53
C VAL A 286 -21.65 -1.63 -3.31
N SER A 287 -20.45 -1.52 -2.74
CA SER A 287 -19.21 -1.95 -3.41
C SER A 287 -19.20 -3.45 -3.67
N THR A 288 -19.69 -4.26 -2.72
CA THR A 288 -19.83 -5.72 -2.88
C THR A 288 -20.81 -6.05 -4.01
N LEU A 289 -21.95 -5.35 -4.06
CA LEU A 289 -22.96 -5.56 -5.11
C LEU A 289 -22.39 -5.21 -6.49
N ILE A 290 -21.73 -4.04 -6.62
CA ILE A 290 -21.10 -3.61 -7.88
C ILE A 290 -20.05 -4.63 -8.32
N TYR A 291 -19.20 -5.10 -7.42
CA TYR A 291 -18.21 -6.14 -7.70
C TYR A 291 -18.87 -7.45 -8.20
N GLN A 292 -19.88 -7.93 -7.48
CA GLN A 292 -20.58 -9.17 -7.87
C GLN A 292 -21.32 -9.05 -9.20
N LEU A 293 -21.95 -7.89 -9.47
CA LEU A 293 -22.58 -7.62 -10.77
C LEU A 293 -21.54 -7.56 -11.89
N SER A 294 -20.37 -6.98 -11.62
CA SER A 294 -19.26 -6.96 -12.58
C SER A 294 -18.78 -8.36 -12.95
N GLN A 295 -18.70 -9.26 -11.97
CA GLN A 295 -18.30 -10.65 -12.20
C GLN A 295 -19.39 -11.47 -12.90
N ARG A 296 -20.67 -11.29 -12.53
CA ARG A 296 -21.80 -12.11 -13.05
C ARG A 296 -22.38 -11.58 -14.36
N ARG A 297 -22.30 -10.27 -14.60
CA ARG A 297 -22.89 -9.57 -15.75
C ARG A 297 -21.89 -8.56 -16.35
N PRO A 298 -20.70 -9.00 -16.78
CA PRO A 298 -19.63 -8.10 -17.22
C PRO A 298 -20.05 -7.20 -18.38
N GLN A 299 -20.82 -7.72 -19.35
CA GLN A 299 -21.26 -6.91 -20.49
C GLN A 299 -22.23 -5.78 -20.09
N MET A 300 -23.14 -6.07 -19.16
CA MET A 300 -24.05 -5.04 -18.63
C MET A 300 -23.25 -3.92 -17.93
N MET A 301 -22.25 -4.29 -17.12
CA MET A 301 -21.42 -3.32 -16.43
C MET A 301 -20.54 -2.51 -17.39
N ARG A 302 -19.98 -3.14 -18.42
CA ARG A 302 -19.26 -2.42 -19.50
C ARG A 302 -20.13 -1.35 -20.13
N ASN A 303 -21.35 -1.72 -20.54
CA ASN A 303 -22.29 -0.79 -21.18
C ASN A 303 -22.72 0.34 -20.24
N TRP A 304 -22.92 0.02 -18.96
CA TRP A 304 -23.26 1.00 -17.93
C TRP A 304 -22.14 2.01 -17.71
N ILE A 305 -20.89 1.55 -17.52
CA ILE A 305 -19.70 2.42 -17.33
C ILE A 305 -19.52 3.31 -18.59
N ARG A 306 -19.57 2.70 -19.79
CA ARG A 306 -19.47 3.44 -21.05
C ARG A 306 -20.54 4.53 -21.16
N GLY A 307 -21.79 4.20 -20.82
CA GLY A 307 -22.89 5.16 -20.84
C GLY A 307 -22.70 6.34 -19.89
N MET A 308 -22.09 6.11 -18.72
CA MET A 308 -21.74 7.19 -17.79
C MET A 308 -20.61 8.07 -18.34
N THR A 309 -19.58 7.47 -18.95
CA THR A 309 -18.46 8.20 -19.56
C THR A 309 -18.93 9.10 -20.72
N VAL A 310 -19.77 8.56 -21.62
CA VAL A 310 -20.35 9.31 -22.75
C VAL A 310 -21.12 10.55 -22.27
N LYS A 311 -21.84 10.46 -21.17
CA LYS A 311 -22.62 11.59 -20.62
C LYS A 311 -21.77 12.71 -20.03
N GLN A 312 -20.51 12.44 -19.69
CA GLN A 312 -19.61 13.38 -19.03
C GLN A 312 -18.59 14.01 -19.97
N LEU A 313 -18.46 13.48 -21.19
CA LEU A 313 -17.54 13.98 -22.20
C LEU A 313 -18.29 14.80 -23.27
N PRO A 314 -17.61 15.68 -23.99
CA PRO A 314 -18.20 16.46 -25.07
C PRO A 314 -18.86 15.58 -26.14
N ALA A 315 -19.91 16.09 -26.77
CA ALA A 315 -20.58 15.40 -27.88
C ALA A 315 -19.58 15.11 -29.03
N GLY A 316 -19.56 13.85 -29.49
CA GLY A 316 -18.64 13.40 -30.54
C GLY A 316 -17.27 12.99 -30.07
N TYR A 317 -16.97 13.00 -28.76
CA TYR A 317 -15.71 12.49 -28.22
C TYR A 317 -15.59 10.98 -28.46
N ASP A 318 -14.41 10.51 -28.91
CA ASP A 318 -14.17 9.09 -29.18
C ASP A 318 -13.95 8.29 -27.90
N VAL A 319 -15.06 7.98 -27.21
CA VAL A 319 -15.07 7.19 -25.98
C VAL A 319 -14.58 5.75 -26.22
N ASP A 320 -14.85 5.19 -27.40
CA ASP A 320 -14.52 3.80 -27.68
C ASP A 320 -13.01 3.57 -27.83
N THR A 321 -12.28 4.52 -28.39
CA THR A 321 -10.81 4.48 -28.45
C THR A 321 -10.17 4.75 -27.08
N HIS A 322 -10.69 5.72 -26.32
CA HIS A 322 -9.98 6.24 -25.16
C HIS A 322 -10.43 5.66 -23.80
N PHE A 323 -11.67 5.13 -23.70
CA PHE A 323 -12.27 4.73 -22.42
C PHE A 323 -13.04 3.39 -22.47
N LYS A 324 -12.76 2.54 -23.47
CA LYS A 324 -13.37 1.21 -23.58
C LYS A 324 -12.31 0.11 -23.51
N PRO A 325 -11.96 -0.36 -22.30
CA PRO A 325 -11.04 -1.46 -22.13
C PRO A 325 -11.51 -2.76 -22.78
N VAL A 326 -10.55 -3.59 -23.22
CA VAL A 326 -10.84 -4.91 -23.81
C VAL A 326 -11.12 -5.98 -22.75
N TYR A 327 -10.67 -5.77 -21.52
CA TYR A 327 -10.85 -6.68 -20.39
C TYR A 327 -12.17 -6.43 -19.64
N GLY A 328 -12.56 -7.34 -18.74
CA GLY A 328 -13.77 -7.19 -17.91
C GLY A 328 -13.61 -6.18 -16.77
N PRO A 329 -14.70 -5.53 -16.31
CA PRO A 329 -14.65 -4.72 -15.10
C PRO A 329 -14.16 -5.56 -13.92
N TRP A 330 -13.16 -5.07 -13.17
CA TRP A 330 -12.47 -5.73 -12.08
C TRP A 330 -11.50 -6.88 -12.44
N ASP A 331 -11.27 -7.20 -13.72
CA ASP A 331 -10.12 -8.01 -14.11
C ASP A 331 -8.80 -7.24 -13.84
N GLN A 332 -8.87 -5.90 -13.96
CA GLN A 332 -7.86 -4.96 -13.51
C GLN A 332 -8.52 -3.88 -12.65
N ARG A 333 -7.73 -2.99 -12.05
CA ARG A 333 -8.25 -1.96 -11.16
C ARG A 333 -9.20 -1.02 -11.89
N LEU A 334 -10.33 -0.76 -11.27
CA LEU A 334 -11.28 0.25 -11.69
C LEU A 334 -10.90 1.57 -11.02
N CYS A 335 -10.66 2.61 -11.82
CA CYS A 335 -10.22 3.91 -11.33
C CYS A 335 -11.42 4.77 -10.95
N LEU A 336 -11.41 5.34 -9.75
CA LEU A 336 -12.45 6.28 -9.29
C LEU A 336 -11.95 7.72 -9.44
N ILE A 337 -12.79 8.58 -10.00
CA ILE A 337 -12.53 10.01 -10.10
C ILE A 337 -13.64 10.80 -9.39
N PRO A 338 -13.31 11.76 -8.49
CA PRO A 338 -14.31 12.56 -7.81
C PRO A 338 -14.93 13.59 -8.75
N ASP A 339 -16.27 13.66 -8.73
CA ASP A 339 -17.08 14.63 -9.49
C ASP A 339 -16.68 14.76 -10.97
N GLY A 340 -16.13 13.69 -11.57
CA GLY A 340 -15.74 13.66 -12.98
C GLY A 340 -14.61 14.63 -13.36
N ASP A 341 -13.72 14.94 -12.45
CA ASP A 341 -12.66 15.94 -12.62
C ASP A 341 -11.81 15.74 -13.88
N LEU A 342 -11.40 14.49 -14.19
CA LEU A 342 -10.68 14.16 -15.41
C LEU A 342 -11.53 14.49 -16.68
N PHE A 343 -12.79 14.08 -16.68
CA PHE A 343 -13.66 14.31 -17.83
C PHE A 343 -13.97 15.81 -18.01
N ARG A 344 -14.07 16.55 -16.92
CA ARG A 344 -14.20 18.00 -16.93
C ARG A 344 -12.96 18.68 -17.52
N ALA A 345 -11.75 18.28 -17.10
CA ALA A 345 -10.50 18.82 -17.65
C ALA A 345 -10.40 18.57 -19.17
N ILE A 346 -10.85 17.39 -19.64
CA ILE A 346 -10.93 17.08 -21.07
C ILE A 346 -11.98 17.96 -21.77
N GLY A 347 -13.17 18.13 -21.18
CA GLY A 347 -14.23 18.97 -21.72
C GLY A 347 -13.83 20.44 -21.84
N GLU A 348 -13.05 20.94 -20.89
CA GLU A 348 -12.48 22.29 -20.87
C GLU A 348 -11.24 22.43 -21.78
N LYS A 349 -10.84 21.38 -22.49
CA LYS A 349 -9.63 21.33 -23.35
C LYS A 349 -8.31 21.61 -22.62
N LYS A 350 -8.29 21.50 -21.30
CA LYS A 350 -7.08 21.59 -20.47
C LYS A 350 -6.31 20.28 -20.44
N ALA A 351 -6.99 19.18 -20.76
CA ALA A 351 -6.37 17.86 -20.89
C ALA A 351 -6.85 17.15 -22.17
N SER A 352 -6.03 16.23 -22.65
CA SER A 352 -6.33 15.34 -23.76
C SER A 352 -5.86 13.91 -23.49
N VAL A 353 -6.34 12.97 -24.30
CA VAL A 353 -5.93 11.55 -24.20
C VAL A 353 -5.43 11.07 -25.56
N VAL A 354 -4.27 10.45 -25.58
CA VAL A 354 -3.71 9.77 -26.73
C VAL A 354 -3.57 8.29 -26.40
N THR A 355 -4.21 7.44 -27.23
CA THR A 355 -4.20 5.98 -27.02
C THR A 355 -3.43 5.30 -28.15
N GLY A 356 -2.43 4.51 -27.78
CA GLY A 356 -1.57 3.77 -28.69
C GLY A 356 -0.25 3.42 -28.03
N LYS A 357 0.61 2.73 -28.79
CA LYS A 357 1.97 2.44 -28.32
C LYS A 357 2.90 3.60 -28.64
N ILE A 358 3.83 3.85 -27.75
CA ILE A 358 4.93 4.78 -27.94
C ILE A 358 5.93 4.14 -28.88
N ALA A 359 6.28 4.83 -29.97
CA ALA A 359 7.33 4.42 -30.88
C ALA A 359 8.70 4.84 -30.32
N THR A 360 8.83 6.10 -29.91
CA THR A 360 10.06 6.63 -29.30
C THR A 360 9.80 7.97 -28.62
N PHE A 361 10.67 8.34 -27.71
CA PHE A 361 10.76 9.72 -27.23
C PHE A 361 11.65 10.53 -28.18
N THR A 362 11.33 11.79 -28.34
CA THR A 362 12.10 12.80 -29.07
C THR A 362 12.55 13.88 -28.11
N GLU A 363 13.42 14.77 -28.56
CA GLU A 363 13.88 15.92 -27.76
C GLU A 363 12.70 16.75 -27.21
N HIS A 364 11.59 16.86 -27.98
CA HIS A 364 10.45 17.74 -27.66
C HIS A 364 9.18 17.01 -27.25
N GLY A 365 9.20 15.69 -27.05
CA GLY A 365 8.00 14.95 -26.67
C GLY A 365 8.02 13.47 -26.99
N ILE A 366 6.84 12.95 -27.36
CA ILE A 366 6.59 11.52 -27.58
C ILE A 366 6.04 11.30 -28.98
N ARG A 367 6.65 10.41 -29.76
CA ARG A 367 6.12 9.93 -31.04
C ARG A 367 5.45 8.58 -30.84
N MET A 368 4.21 8.49 -31.29
CA MET A 368 3.40 7.28 -31.25
C MET A 368 3.65 6.40 -32.49
N GLU A 369 3.38 5.08 -32.39
CA GLU A 369 3.45 4.16 -33.57
C GLU A 369 2.50 4.60 -34.70
N SER A 370 1.43 5.31 -34.38
CA SER A 370 0.49 5.89 -35.37
C SER A 370 1.07 7.07 -36.15
N GLY A 371 2.25 7.56 -35.81
CA GLY A 371 2.85 8.78 -36.34
C GLY A 371 2.39 10.06 -35.63
N ALA A 372 1.43 10.01 -34.69
CA ALA A 372 1.04 11.16 -33.89
C ALA A 372 2.18 11.59 -32.97
N GLU A 373 2.35 12.90 -32.81
CA GLU A 373 3.33 13.48 -31.88
C GLU A 373 2.61 14.16 -30.71
N VAL A 374 3.14 13.97 -29.52
CA VAL A 374 2.72 14.62 -28.29
C VAL A 374 3.85 15.48 -27.78
N GLU A 375 3.71 16.79 -27.97
CA GLU A 375 4.69 17.74 -27.45
C GLU A 375 4.59 17.83 -25.93
N ALA A 376 5.74 17.85 -25.27
CA ALA A 376 5.84 17.93 -23.82
C ALA A 376 7.12 18.63 -23.38
N ASP A 377 7.04 19.38 -22.30
CA ASP A 377 8.17 19.98 -21.59
C ASP A 377 8.52 19.12 -20.36
N ILE A 378 7.52 18.39 -19.84
CA ILE A 378 7.64 17.46 -18.72
C ILE A 378 6.97 16.14 -19.07
N VAL A 379 7.64 15.03 -18.76
CA VAL A 379 7.08 13.68 -18.85
C VAL A 379 6.93 13.09 -17.45
N VAL A 380 5.71 12.65 -17.12
CA VAL A 380 5.41 11.94 -15.87
C VAL A 380 5.18 10.46 -16.19
N THR A 381 6.07 9.58 -15.71
CA THR A 381 6.00 8.14 -15.96
C THR A 381 5.11 7.43 -14.94
N ALA A 382 3.77 7.60 -15.09
CA ALA A 382 2.77 6.94 -14.26
C ALA A 382 2.55 5.46 -14.68
N THR A 383 3.65 4.74 -14.95
CA THR A 383 3.69 3.40 -15.53
C THR A 383 3.43 2.27 -14.54
N GLY A 384 3.25 2.59 -13.28
CA GLY A 384 2.85 1.68 -12.21
C GLY A 384 3.87 1.55 -11.10
N LEU A 385 3.51 0.70 -10.14
CA LEU A 385 4.30 0.44 -8.93
C LEU A 385 5.00 -0.92 -9.04
N GLN A 386 5.97 -1.14 -8.18
CA GLN A 386 6.57 -2.43 -7.94
C GLN A 386 6.13 -2.97 -6.58
N LEU A 387 5.82 -4.26 -6.51
CA LEU A 387 5.50 -4.89 -5.25
C LEU A 387 6.76 -5.43 -4.57
N LEU A 388 6.70 -5.56 -3.26
CA LEU A 388 7.74 -6.15 -2.43
C LEU A 388 7.09 -6.90 -1.28
N ALA A 389 7.22 -8.21 -1.28
CA ALA A 389 6.65 -9.03 -0.22
C ALA A 389 7.32 -8.72 1.12
N LEU A 390 6.51 -8.58 2.19
CA LEU A 390 6.95 -8.31 3.57
C LEU A 390 7.89 -7.10 3.72
N GLY A 391 7.93 -6.17 2.75
CA GLY A 391 8.88 -5.05 2.74
C GLY A 391 10.35 -5.48 2.53
N GLY A 392 10.57 -6.70 2.01
CA GLY A 392 11.90 -7.27 1.80
C GLY A 392 12.48 -7.99 3.03
N LEU A 393 11.67 -8.20 4.08
CA LEU A 393 12.07 -8.93 5.28
C LEU A 393 12.34 -10.41 4.94
N GLN A 394 13.53 -10.89 5.32
CA GLN A 394 13.91 -12.31 5.28
C GLN A 394 13.43 -13.02 6.55
N LEU A 395 12.74 -14.15 6.39
CA LEU A 395 12.33 -15.01 7.50
C LEU A 395 13.20 -16.26 7.60
N THR A 396 13.52 -16.66 8.81
CA THR A 396 14.27 -17.89 9.12
C THR A 396 13.56 -18.63 10.26
N VAL A 397 13.38 -19.93 10.15
CA VAL A 397 12.82 -20.78 11.21
C VAL A 397 13.82 -21.88 11.52
N ASP A 398 14.29 -21.93 12.78
CA ASP A 398 15.28 -22.90 13.28
C ASP A 398 16.52 -23.03 12.37
N GLY A 399 17.01 -21.89 11.87
CA GLY A 399 18.19 -21.81 11.01
C GLY A 399 17.94 -22.07 9.53
N GLN A 400 16.69 -22.37 9.13
CA GLN A 400 16.32 -22.57 7.72
C GLN A 400 15.65 -21.31 7.18
N ASP A 401 16.17 -20.78 6.09
CA ASP A 401 15.55 -19.64 5.39
C ASP A 401 14.20 -20.04 4.78
N ILE A 402 13.20 -19.19 4.97
CA ILE A 402 11.86 -19.40 4.43
C ILE A 402 11.74 -18.79 3.04
N SER A 403 11.47 -19.61 2.06
CA SER A 403 11.10 -19.20 0.70
C SER A 403 9.62 -18.82 0.70
N LEU A 404 9.29 -17.53 0.62
CA LEU A 404 7.90 -17.06 0.62
C LEU A 404 7.04 -17.72 -0.47
N PRO A 405 7.51 -17.90 -1.73
CA PRO A 405 6.76 -18.59 -2.77
C PRO A 405 6.42 -20.05 -2.46
N GLU A 406 7.10 -20.68 -1.51
CA GLU A 406 6.81 -22.05 -1.08
C GLU A 406 5.84 -22.10 0.09
N THR A 407 5.50 -20.95 0.69
CA THR A 407 4.52 -20.85 1.77
C THR A 407 3.11 -20.64 1.23
N MET A 408 2.12 -21.04 2.04
CA MET A 408 0.70 -20.80 1.76
C MET A 408 0.09 -19.90 2.84
N ALA A 409 -0.71 -18.93 2.41
CA ALA A 409 -1.33 -17.97 3.32
C ALA A 409 -2.56 -18.58 4.02
N TYR A 410 -2.47 -18.79 5.32
CA TYR A 410 -3.59 -19.22 6.17
C TYR A 410 -4.45 -18.02 6.52
N LYS A 411 -5.75 -18.10 6.18
CA LYS A 411 -6.75 -17.02 6.37
C LYS A 411 -6.29 -15.67 5.82
N ALA A 412 -5.36 -15.68 4.86
CA ALA A 412 -4.67 -14.49 4.33
C ALA A 412 -4.00 -13.63 5.42
N THR A 413 -3.56 -14.24 6.51
CA THR A 413 -3.06 -13.57 7.71
C THR A 413 -1.77 -14.17 8.24
N MET A 414 -1.59 -15.49 8.16
CA MET A 414 -0.38 -16.20 8.60
C MET A 414 0.19 -17.02 7.45
N LEU A 415 1.42 -17.52 7.60
CA LEU A 415 2.09 -18.35 6.61
C LEU A 415 2.26 -19.78 7.12
N SER A 416 2.05 -20.78 6.24
CA SER A 416 2.30 -22.18 6.57
C SER A 416 3.74 -22.38 7.05
N GLY A 417 3.94 -23.14 8.13
CA GLY A 417 5.26 -23.43 8.71
C GLY A 417 5.95 -22.27 9.44
N VAL A 418 5.34 -21.08 9.52
CA VAL A 418 5.95 -19.91 10.17
C VAL A 418 5.28 -19.64 11.52
N PRO A 419 5.98 -19.90 12.66
CA PRO A 419 5.36 -19.79 13.97
C PRO A 419 5.19 -18.35 14.44
N ASN A 420 4.16 -18.08 15.24
CA ASN A 420 3.90 -16.79 15.92
C ASN A 420 4.08 -15.57 15.01
N PHE A 421 3.61 -15.69 13.80
CA PHE A 421 3.76 -14.70 12.74
C PHE A 421 2.40 -14.34 12.15
N ALA A 422 2.19 -13.06 11.86
CA ALA A 422 1.05 -12.62 11.06
C ALA A 422 1.47 -11.47 10.13
N LEU A 423 0.75 -11.34 9.00
CA LEU A 423 0.94 -10.28 8.04
C LEU A 423 -0.40 -9.63 7.67
N THR A 424 -0.36 -8.37 7.27
CA THR A 424 -1.52 -7.64 6.80
C THR A 424 -1.39 -7.30 5.32
N ILE A 425 -2.25 -7.91 4.50
CA ILE A 425 -2.46 -7.55 3.09
C ILE A 425 -3.94 -7.19 2.92
N GLY A 426 -4.21 -6.02 2.35
CA GLY A 426 -5.57 -5.53 2.10
C GLY A 426 -6.25 -6.16 0.89
N TYR A 427 -7.45 -5.68 0.59
CA TYR A 427 -8.19 -6.08 -0.61
C TYR A 427 -7.68 -5.33 -1.85
N THR A 428 -7.77 -5.99 -3.00
CA THR A 428 -7.58 -5.34 -4.30
C THR A 428 -8.87 -4.72 -4.85
N ASN A 429 -10.02 -5.17 -4.35
CA ASN A 429 -11.36 -4.77 -4.79
C ASN A 429 -12.18 -3.99 -3.75
N ALA A 430 -11.58 -3.65 -2.62
CA ALA A 430 -12.22 -2.90 -1.53
C ALA A 430 -11.17 -2.11 -0.73
N SER A 431 -11.63 -1.26 0.20
CA SER A 431 -10.74 -0.49 1.05
C SER A 431 -9.80 -1.35 1.88
N TRP A 432 -8.53 -0.94 1.93
CA TRP A 432 -7.45 -1.64 2.64
C TRP A 432 -7.77 -1.92 4.11
N THR A 433 -8.29 -0.91 4.81
CA THR A 433 -8.55 -0.98 6.26
C THR A 433 -9.62 -1.99 6.63
N LEU A 434 -10.53 -2.31 5.71
CA LEU A 434 -11.52 -3.36 5.96
C LEU A 434 -10.84 -4.70 6.28
N LYS A 435 -9.77 -5.05 5.58
CA LYS A 435 -9.00 -6.27 5.86
C LYS A 435 -8.06 -6.08 7.05
N ALA A 436 -7.38 -4.94 7.15
CA ALA A 436 -6.45 -4.65 8.24
C ALA A 436 -7.13 -4.70 9.63
N ASP A 437 -8.35 -4.15 9.76
CA ASP A 437 -9.16 -4.28 10.97
C ASP A 437 -9.47 -5.75 11.31
N LEU A 438 -9.80 -6.58 10.30
CA LEU A 438 -10.11 -8.00 10.52
C LEU A 438 -8.89 -8.82 10.91
N VAL A 439 -7.74 -8.54 10.31
CA VAL A 439 -6.47 -9.18 10.66
C VAL A 439 -6.10 -8.84 12.11
N SER A 440 -6.23 -7.58 12.50
CA SER A 440 -5.96 -7.14 13.88
C SER A 440 -6.92 -7.79 14.88
N ASP A 441 -8.22 -7.87 14.56
CA ASP A 441 -9.22 -8.56 15.38
C ASP A 441 -8.86 -10.07 15.53
N PHE A 442 -8.41 -10.71 14.44
CA PHE A 442 -8.00 -12.11 14.47
C PHE A 442 -6.75 -12.34 15.32
N VAL A 443 -5.70 -11.50 15.16
CA VAL A 443 -4.46 -11.59 15.95
C VAL A 443 -4.77 -11.41 17.44
N VAL A 444 -5.60 -10.45 17.81
CA VAL A 444 -6.03 -10.27 19.20
C VAL A 444 -6.73 -11.52 19.74
N ARG A 445 -7.66 -12.09 18.99
CA ARG A 445 -8.37 -13.33 19.37
C ARG A 445 -7.41 -14.52 19.52
N LEU A 446 -6.45 -14.63 18.59
CA LEU A 446 -5.42 -15.67 18.62
C LEU A 446 -4.56 -15.56 19.88
N LEU A 447 -4.04 -14.38 20.18
CA LEU A 447 -3.23 -14.14 21.39
C LEU A 447 -4.04 -14.39 22.68
N GLN A 448 -5.32 -13.98 22.73
CA GLN A 448 -6.21 -14.30 23.85
C GLN A 448 -6.46 -15.79 24.02
N TYR A 449 -6.56 -16.52 22.91
CA TYR A 449 -6.68 -17.98 22.92
C TYR A 449 -5.40 -18.65 23.46
N MET A 450 -4.24 -18.21 22.97
CA MET A 450 -2.94 -18.72 23.44
C MET A 450 -2.75 -18.48 24.94
N ASP A 451 -3.04 -17.26 25.43
CA ASP A 451 -2.94 -16.93 26.87
C ASP A 451 -3.83 -17.83 27.73
N ARG A 452 -5.10 -17.99 27.35
CA ARG A 452 -6.07 -18.80 28.11
C ARG A 452 -5.67 -20.27 28.24
N HIS A 453 -4.95 -20.80 27.23
CA HIS A 453 -4.53 -22.22 27.21
C HIS A 453 -3.05 -22.39 27.57
N ASN A 454 -2.35 -21.31 27.92
CA ASN A 454 -0.92 -21.30 28.22
C ASN A 454 -0.07 -21.87 27.05
N TYR A 455 -0.45 -21.52 25.81
CA TYR A 455 0.32 -21.83 24.62
C TYR A 455 1.38 -20.75 24.35
N ALA A 456 2.61 -21.18 24.06
CA ALA A 456 3.70 -20.29 23.69
C ALA A 456 3.89 -20.18 22.17
N VAL A 457 3.46 -21.19 21.43
CA VAL A 457 3.67 -21.29 19.99
C VAL A 457 2.34 -21.59 19.28
N CYS A 458 2.12 -20.94 18.15
CA CYS A 458 1.09 -21.29 17.18
C CYS A 458 1.70 -21.29 15.77
N VAL A 459 1.39 -22.30 14.96
CA VAL A 459 1.87 -22.43 13.59
C VAL A 459 0.79 -23.02 12.70
N PRO A 460 0.50 -22.42 11.53
CA PRO A 460 -0.41 -23.04 10.55
C PRO A 460 0.31 -24.17 9.81
N VAL A 461 -0.33 -25.33 9.72
CA VAL A 461 0.20 -26.50 9.02
C VAL A 461 -0.80 -26.97 7.98
N ASN A 462 -0.36 -27.16 6.74
CA ASN A 462 -1.19 -27.71 5.67
C ASN A 462 -0.93 -29.20 5.51
N ASP A 463 -1.78 -30.01 6.13
CA ASP A 463 -1.75 -31.48 6.05
C ASP A 463 -2.75 -32.04 5.02
N ASP A 464 -3.57 -31.17 4.39
CA ASP A 464 -4.59 -31.62 3.43
C ASP A 464 -4.01 -31.71 2.01
N PRO A 465 -3.75 -32.91 1.47
CA PRO A 465 -3.23 -33.08 0.11
C PRO A 465 -4.24 -32.65 -0.98
N GLY A 466 -5.51 -32.43 -0.60
CA GLY A 466 -6.53 -31.91 -1.51
C GLY A 466 -6.50 -30.39 -1.69
N VAL A 467 -5.63 -29.68 -0.97
CA VAL A 467 -5.42 -28.23 -1.16
C VAL A 467 -4.42 -28.01 -2.28
N THR A 468 -4.89 -27.51 -3.41
CA THR A 468 -4.03 -27.12 -4.53
C THR A 468 -3.62 -25.67 -4.43
N GLU A 469 -2.42 -25.37 -4.86
CA GLU A 469 -1.84 -24.02 -4.86
C GLU A 469 -2.50 -23.09 -5.88
N ARG A 470 -2.60 -21.81 -5.54
CA ARG A 470 -3.10 -20.72 -6.37
C ARG A 470 -2.27 -19.45 -6.12
N PRO A 471 -2.21 -18.50 -7.06
CA PRO A 471 -1.65 -17.17 -6.78
C PRO A 471 -2.32 -16.54 -5.55
N LEU A 472 -1.55 -15.80 -4.75
CA LEU A 472 -2.08 -15.12 -3.58
C LEU A 472 -3.13 -14.07 -3.99
N LEU A 473 -2.83 -13.26 -5.00
CA LEU A 473 -3.73 -12.25 -5.55
C LEU A 473 -4.14 -12.67 -6.96
N ASP A 474 -5.38 -13.05 -7.12
CA ASP A 474 -5.99 -13.39 -8.41
C ASP A 474 -6.50 -12.10 -9.07
N PHE A 475 -5.56 -11.30 -9.64
CA PHE A 475 -5.84 -10.00 -10.21
C PHE A 475 -4.87 -9.70 -11.36
N ALA A 476 -5.41 -9.48 -12.56
CA ALA A 476 -4.65 -9.39 -13.81
C ALA A 476 -3.94 -8.04 -14.04
N ALA A 477 -3.78 -7.20 -13.03
CA ALA A 477 -3.03 -5.96 -13.16
C ALA A 477 -1.54 -6.23 -13.33
N GLY A 478 -0.90 -5.56 -14.30
CA GLY A 478 0.49 -5.81 -14.66
C GLY A 478 1.49 -5.68 -13.50
N TYR A 479 1.26 -4.73 -12.59
CA TYR A 479 2.12 -4.54 -11.41
C TYR A 479 2.04 -5.69 -10.41
N ILE A 480 0.91 -6.41 -10.35
CA ILE A 480 0.74 -7.63 -9.55
C ILE A 480 1.42 -8.81 -10.24
N LEU A 481 1.11 -9.03 -11.51
CA LEU A 481 1.62 -10.18 -12.26
C LEU A 481 3.15 -10.22 -12.30
N ARG A 482 3.82 -9.07 -12.38
CA ARG A 482 5.29 -8.99 -12.40
C ARG A 482 5.95 -9.49 -11.13
N SER A 483 5.32 -9.30 -9.97
CA SER A 483 5.92 -9.61 -8.66
C SER A 483 5.31 -10.83 -7.98
N MET A 484 4.29 -11.46 -8.56
CA MET A 484 3.53 -12.54 -7.90
C MET A 484 4.37 -13.77 -7.58
N HIS A 485 5.46 -13.98 -8.33
CA HIS A 485 6.41 -15.07 -8.09
C HIS A 485 7.23 -14.91 -6.80
N GLU A 486 7.25 -13.71 -6.19
CA GLU A 486 7.93 -13.41 -4.93
C GLU A 486 6.99 -13.54 -3.71
N PHE A 487 5.68 -13.74 -3.94
CA PHE A 487 4.68 -13.75 -2.90
C PHE A 487 4.31 -15.17 -2.45
N PRO A 488 3.78 -15.33 -1.22
CA PRO A 488 3.18 -16.58 -0.77
C PRO A 488 2.06 -17.02 -1.72
N LYS A 489 1.71 -18.28 -1.67
CA LYS A 489 0.57 -18.84 -2.40
C LYS A 489 -0.72 -18.76 -1.59
N SER A 490 -1.84 -18.88 -2.26
CA SER A 490 -3.16 -19.16 -1.71
C SER A 490 -3.52 -20.61 -1.98
N GLY A 491 -4.46 -21.19 -1.22
CA GLY A 491 -4.96 -22.52 -1.46
C GLY A 491 -6.31 -22.53 -2.19
N SER A 492 -6.71 -23.69 -2.70
CA SER A 492 -8.00 -23.90 -3.38
C SER A 492 -9.19 -23.93 -2.41
N ARG A 493 -8.98 -24.18 -1.11
CA ARG A 493 -10.00 -24.36 -0.08
C ARG A 493 -9.75 -23.51 1.16
N THR A 494 -10.81 -23.15 1.89
CA THR A 494 -10.74 -22.57 3.24
C THR A 494 -10.08 -23.56 4.20
N PRO A 495 -9.17 -23.13 5.10
CA PRO A 495 -8.83 -21.74 5.43
C PRO A 495 -7.67 -21.13 4.60
N TRP A 496 -7.14 -21.85 3.61
CA TRP A 496 -6.03 -21.44 2.77
C TRP A 496 -6.44 -20.56 1.58
N ARG A 497 -7.73 -20.59 1.22
CA ARG A 497 -8.24 -19.78 0.11
C ARG A 497 -8.36 -18.32 0.50
N LEU A 498 -7.70 -17.44 -0.24
CA LEU A 498 -7.92 -16.00 -0.17
C LEU A 498 -9.20 -15.64 -0.94
N GLY A 499 -10.27 -15.31 -0.22
CA GLY A 499 -11.49 -14.76 -0.80
C GLY A 499 -11.47 -13.24 -0.80
N MET A 500 -11.75 -12.59 -1.95
CA MET A 500 -11.91 -11.14 -2.03
C MET A 500 -13.32 -10.71 -1.58
N SER A 501 -13.78 -11.21 -0.43
CA SER A 501 -15.11 -10.97 0.12
C SER A 501 -15.03 -10.54 1.59
N TYR A 502 -15.27 -9.28 1.85
CA TYR A 502 -15.28 -8.75 3.22
C TYR A 502 -16.25 -9.49 4.15
N LEU A 503 -17.45 -9.85 3.67
CA LEU A 503 -18.45 -10.54 4.49
C LEU A 503 -17.97 -11.95 4.90
N ASN A 504 -17.37 -12.70 3.98
CA ASN A 504 -16.81 -14.02 4.29
C ASN A 504 -15.64 -13.90 5.28
N ASP A 505 -14.80 -12.87 5.10
CA ASP A 505 -13.68 -12.63 5.99
C ASP A 505 -14.12 -12.17 7.39
N VAL A 506 -15.22 -11.42 7.51
CA VAL A 506 -15.83 -11.11 8.82
C VAL A 506 -16.21 -12.40 9.55
N VAL A 507 -16.87 -13.33 8.86
CA VAL A 507 -17.24 -14.62 9.47
C VAL A 507 -15.99 -15.42 9.85
N MET A 508 -15.02 -15.51 8.94
CA MET A 508 -13.81 -16.35 9.14
C MET A 508 -12.89 -15.76 10.23
N LEU A 509 -12.60 -14.45 10.19
CA LEU A 509 -11.60 -13.83 11.06
C LEU A 509 -12.15 -13.36 12.41
N ARG A 510 -13.43 -12.91 12.47
CA ARG A 510 -14.05 -12.48 13.74
C ARG A 510 -14.77 -13.59 14.47
N HIS A 511 -15.43 -14.50 13.75
CA HIS A 511 -16.34 -15.47 14.34
C HIS A 511 -15.88 -16.92 14.15
N GLY A 512 -14.99 -17.18 13.21
CA GLY A 512 -14.43 -18.52 12.98
C GLY A 512 -13.64 -19.04 14.19
N ARG A 513 -13.57 -20.35 14.33
CA ARG A 513 -12.79 -20.98 15.41
C ARG A 513 -11.31 -20.65 15.24
N ILE A 514 -10.63 -20.42 16.36
CA ILE A 514 -9.16 -20.30 16.41
C ILE A 514 -8.56 -21.71 16.33
N ASP A 515 -9.08 -22.63 17.13
CA ASP A 515 -8.74 -24.06 17.08
C ASP A 515 -9.57 -24.73 15.96
N ASP A 516 -9.10 -24.64 14.75
CA ASP A 516 -9.77 -25.20 13.56
C ASP A 516 -9.07 -26.45 13.00
N GLY A 517 -8.10 -26.98 13.75
CA GLY A 517 -7.32 -28.15 13.38
C GLY A 517 -6.17 -27.88 12.41
N VAL A 518 -6.08 -26.67 11.83
CA VAL A 518 -5.00 -26.23 10.95
C VAL A 518 -3.92 -25.50 11.75
N LEU A 519 -4.32 -24.64 12.72
CA LEU A 519 -3.38 -24.07 13.67
C LEU A 519 -2.96 -25.13 14.69
N ARG A 520 -1.66 -25.41 14.74
CA ARG A 520 -1.04 -26.25 15.76
C ARG A 520 -0.54 -25.36 16.89
N PHE A 521 -0.74 -25.81 18.13
CA PHE A 521 -0.36 -25.07 19.33
C PHE A 521 0.56 -25.91 20.22
N SER A 522 1.56 -25.28 20.83
CA SER A 522 2.42 -25.95 21.81
C SER A 522 2.75 -25.02 22.99
N ARG A 523 3.09 -25.66 24.13
CA ARG A 523 3.56 -24.98 25.33
C ARG A 523 5.09 -24.84 25.28
N ARG A 524 5.63 -23.88 26.04
CA ARG A 524 7.08 -23.71 26.17
C ARG A 524 7.71 -24.98 26.78
N GLY A 525 8.78 -25.50 26.17
CA GLY A 525 9.48 -26.69 26.65
C GLY A 525 8.81 -28.03 26.27
N ALA A 526 7.66 -28.06 25.62
CA ALA A 526 7.23 -29.27 24.93
C ALA A 526 8.23 -29.58 23.81
N LYS A 527 8.62 -30.86 23.65
CA LYS A 527 9.56 -31.29 22.60
C LYS A 527 8.98 -31.01 21.20
N VAL A 528 8.95 -29.72 20.82
CA VAL A 528 8.54 -29.23 19.50
C VAL A 528 9.54 -29.70 18.43
N ALA A 529 10.79 -30.03 18.85
CA ALA A 529 11.85 -30.45 17.95
C ALA A 529 11.58 -31.74 17.16
N ARG A 530 10.77 -32.68 17.65
CA ARG A 530 10.47 -33.90 16.90
C ARG A 530 9.23 -33.85 16.02
N GLU A 531 8.21 -33.14 16.44
CA GLU A 531 6.98 -33.00 15.63
C GLU A 531 7.14 -31.93 14.54
N ALA A 532 7.94 -30.89 14.77
CA ALA A 532 8.23 -29.87 13.76
C ALA A 532 9.22 -30.36 12.69
N GLU A 533 10.23 -31.19 13.05
CA GLU A 533 11.12 -31.81 12.06
C GLU A 533 10.40 -32.86 11.18
N GLU A 534 9.39 -33.56 11.72
CA GLU A 534 8.54 -34.47 10.93
C GLU A 534 7.52 -33.73 10.04
N LEU A 535 7.19 -32.45 10.37
CA LEU A 535 6.22 -31.64 9.64
C LEU A 535 6.85 -30.73 8.58
N VAL A 536 8.18 -30.55 8.61
CA VAL A 536 8.96 -29.78 7.63
C VAL A 536 9.61 -30.69 6.58
N ARG A 537 9.64 -32.02 6.82
CA ARG A 537 9.98 -33.06 5.83
C ARG A 537 8.73 -33.56 5.12
#